data_d0a6556a687ac82bda9fbd0bb74f701a
#
_entry.id   d0a6556a687ac82bda9fbd0bb74f701a
#
_cell.length_a   1.000
_cell.length_b   1.000
_cell.length_c   1.000
_cell.angle_alpha   90.00
_cell.angle_beta   90.00
_cell.angle_gamma   90.00
#
_symmetry.space_group_name_H-M   'P 1'
#
loop_
_entity.id
_entity.type
_entity.pdbx_description
1 polymer ?
#
loop_
_entity_poly.entity_id
_entity_poly.type
_entity_poly.pdbx_seq_one_letter_code
_entity_poly.pdbx_strand_id
1 'polypeptide(L)'
;MVNTASKLFKALCSMVVMLALVASITSIHVSAASHGIYTATAAPHYRHPNTGVIEDSGGEGSAVLGQSMTDSATDTHALVEVDANGNTYATIRLKLSQYTSNQQFYIDTTGNGSYTPVSATIMQEDYANDTTDYRIKVPSENTIIRCTMYVEPMGRNVVWYITLSNLQSGSGDFITSITVNNTPVQEP
;
A
#
# COMPACT_ATOMS: atom_id res chain seq x y z
N MET A 1 43.86 24.64 38.99
CA MET A 1 42.97 23.53 39.25
C MET A 1 41.47 23.75 38.82
N VAL A 2 41.15 24.80 38.05
CA VAL A 2 39.75 25.13 37.66
C VAL A 2 39.31 24.53 36.32
N ASN A 3 40.25 23.98 35.52
CA ASN A 3 39.95 23.61 34.12
C ASN A 3 39.43 22.18 33.92
N THR A 4 39.60 21.31 34.92
CA THR A 4 39.20 19.88 34.79
C THR A 4 37.73 19.68 35.12
N ALA A 5 37.20 20.38 36.12
CA ALA A 5 35.78 20.29 36.49
C ALA A 5 34.85 20.83 35.40
N SER A 6 35.26 21.92 34.72
CA SER A 6 34.48 22.49 33.61
C SER A 6 34.42 21.59 32.38
N LYS A 7 35.48 20.82 32.08
CA LYS A 7 35.52 19.86 30.98
C LYS A 7 34.67 18.64 31.29
N LEU A 8 34.69 18.14 32.53
CA LEU A 8 33.84 17.03 32.98
C LEU A 8 32.36 17.41 32.98
N PHE A 9 32.00 18.63 33.40
CA PHE A 9 30.62 19.12 33.40
C PHE A 9 30.07 19.24 31.95
N LYS A 10 30.86 19.77 30.99
CA LYS A 10 30.49 19.86 29.58
C LYS A 10 30.33 18.49 28.95
N ALA A 11 31.21 17.52 29.26
CA ALA A 11 31.10 16.16 28.79
C ALA A 11 29.87 15.43 29.32
N LEU A 12 29.54 15.65 30.62
CA LEU A 12 28.35 15.07 31.24
C LEU A 12 27.06 15.65 30.67
N CYS A 13 26.98 16.97 30.44
CA CYS A 13 25.84 17.60 29.78
C CYS A 13 25.66 17.16 28.37
N SER A 14 26.74 16.96 27.59
CA SER A 14 26.69 16.45 26.22
C SER A 14 26.18 15.00 26.17
N MET A 15 26.59 14.17 27.14
CA MET A 15 26.15 12.76 27.21
C MET A 15 24.67 12.65 27.60
N VAL A 16 24.18 13.52 28.50
CA VAL A 16 22.76 13.56 28.89
C VAL A 16 21.88 14.04 27.73
N VAL A 17 22.33 15.02 26.94
CA VAL A 17 21.61 15.51 25.76
C VAL A 17 21.57 14.42 24.65
N MET A 18 22.66 13.68 24.44
CA MET A 18 22.67 12.55 23.51
C MET A 18 21.73 11.42 23.96
N LEU A 19 21.71 11.10 25.26
CA LEU A 19 20.82 10.07 25.80
C LEU A 19 19.34 10.49 25.70
N ALA A 20 19.02 11.77 25.84
CA ALA A 20 17.66 12.30 25.68
C ALA A 20 17.21 12.29 24.21
N LEU A 21 18.12 12.46 23.24
CA LEU A 21 17.79 12.37 21.81
C LEU A 21 17.49 10.92 21.36
N VAL A 22 18.16 9.94 21.97
CA VAL A 22 17.93 8.51 21.64
C VAL A 22 16.59 8.00 22.21
N ALA A 23 16.10 8.61 23.31
CA ALA A 23 14.81 8.23 23.90
C ALA A 23 13.58 8.75 23.13
N SER A 24 13.78 9.58 22.09
CA SER A 24 12.71 10.18 21.30
C SER A 24 12.42 9.40 20.01
N ILE A 25 12.97 8.20 19.82
CA ILE A 25 12.48 7.29 18.78
C ILE A 25 11.16 6.71 19.30
N THR A 26 10.09 7.46 19.19
CA THR A 26 8.75 6.91 19.26
C THR A 26 8.65 5.91 18.13
N SER A 27 8.66 4.64 18.46
CA SER A 27 8.25 3.59 17.52
C SER A 27 6.86 3.98 17.06
N ILE A 28 6.73 4.45 15.83
CA ILE A 28 5.43 4.59 15.20
C ILE A 28 4.97 3.14 15.03
N HIS A 29 4.23 2.65 16.01
CA HIS A 29 3.47 1.43 15.83
C HIS A 29 2.38 1.77 14.82
N VAL A 30 2.64 1.43 13.55
CA VAL A 30 1.59 1.38 12.55
C VAL A 30 0.70 0.21 13.00
N SER A 31 -0.36 0.54 13.74
CA SER A 31 -1.36 -0.43 14.11
C SER A 31 -2.09 -0.84 12.84
N ALA A 32 -2.17 -2.13 12.57
CA ALA A 32 -3.02 -2.65 11.51
C ALA A 32 -4.47 -2.18 11.73
N ALA A 33 -5.20 -1.97 10.64
CA ALA A 33 -6.59 -1.55 10.73
C ALA A 33 -7.42 -2.56 11.53
N SER A 34 -8.35 -2.07 12.34
CA SER A 34 -9.26 -2.91 13.12
C SER A 34 -10.31 -3.56 12.22
N HIS A 35 -11.07 -4.54 12.76
CA HIS A 35 -12.22 -5.12 12.08
C HIS A 35 -13.14 -4.02 11.52
N GLY A 36 -13.35 -4.03 10.20
CA GLY A 36 -14.10 -2.97 9.54
C GLY A 36 -13.98 -3.00 8.01
N ILE A 37 -14.69 -2.06 7.41
CA ILE A 37 -14.67 -1.78 5.97
C ILE A 37 -14.23 -0.34 5.80
N TYR A 38 -13.24 -0.13 4.93
CA TYR A 38 -12.61 1.16 4.74
C TYR A 38 -12.39 1.44 3.25
N THR A 39 -12.72 2.65 2.82
CA THR A 39 -12.14 3.19 1.59
C THR A 39 -10.69 3.58 1.87
N ALA A 40 -9.85 3.50 0.85
CA ALA A 40 -8.45 3.87 0.92
C ALA A 40 -8.02 4.64 -0.33
N THR A 41 -6.94 5.38 -0.23
CA THR A 41 -6.25 5.95 -1.38
C THR A 41 -5.27 4.90 -1.92
N ALA A 42 -5.39 4.55 -3.20
CA ALA A 42 -4.42 3.74 -3.93
C ALA A 42 -3.46 4.65 -4.67
N ALA A 43 -2.17 4.50 -4.40
CA ALA A 43 -1.12 5.24 -5.10
C ALA A 43 -0.32 4.27 -5.97
N PRO A 44 -0.40 4.38 -7.31
CA PRO A 44 0.40 3.58 -8.23
C PRO A 44 1.82 4.13 -8.35
N HIS A 45 2.79 3.21 -8.52
CA HIS A 45 4.21 3.52 -8.63
C HIS A 45 4.84 2.69 -9.74
N TYR A 46 5.49 3.33 -10.71
CA TYR A 46 6.26 2.62 -11.72
C TYR A 46 7.58 2.07 -11.15
N ARG A 47 8.12 2.72 -10.12
CA ARG A 47 9.25 2.24 -9.31
C ARG A 47 8.75 1.56 -8.05
N HIS A 48 9.46 0.56 -7.59
CA HIS A 48 9.20 0.01 -6.27
C HIS A 48 9.37 1.11 -5.20
N PRO A 49 8.35 1.38 -4.36
CA PRO A 49 8.31 2.59 -3.52
C PRO A 49 9.47 2.68 -2.51
N ASN A 50 9.99 1.55 -2.03
CA ASN A 50 11.06 1.54 -1.04
C ASN A 50 12.45 1.36 -1.66
N THR A 51 12.59 0.48 -2.66
CA THR A 51 13.91 0.15 -3.24
C THR A 51 14.28 1.03 -4.42
N GLY A 52 13.30 1.71 -5.04
CA GLY A 52 13.49 2.51 -6.24
C GLY A 52 13.71 1.72 -7.53
N VAL A 53 13.68 0.38 -7.46
CA VAL A 53 13.90 -0.50 -8.63
C VAL A 53 12.73 -0.41 -9.58
N ILE A 54 13.00 -0.34 -10.88
CA ILE A 54 12.03 -0.51 -11.96
C ILE A 54 12.21 -1.92 -12.51
N GLU A 55 11.18 -2.76 -12.38
CA GLU A 55 11.16 -4.11 -12.95
C GLU A 55 10.55 -4.13 -14.36
N ASP A 56 9.75 -3.13 -14.72
CA ASP A 56 9.18 -3.02 -16.04
C ASP A 56 10.26 -2.92 -17.12
N SER A 57 10.09 -3.62 -18.24
CA SER A 57 11.07 -3.67 -19.34
C SER A 57 11.33 -2.32 -20.01
N GLY A 58 10.48 -1.30 -19.78
CA GLY A 58 10.72 0.07 -20.20
C GLY A 58 11.89 0.74 -19.48
N GLY A 59 12.21 0.28 -18.26
CA GLY A 59 13.35 0.72 -17.46
C GLY A 59 13.38 2.22 -17.16
N GLU A 60 14.55 2.70 -16.79
CA GLU A 60 14.78 4.10 -16.38
C GLU A 60 14.44 5.12 -17.48
N GLY A 61 14.72 4.79 -18.73
CA GLY A 61 14.44 5.67 -19.87
C GLY A 61 12.95 5.96 -20.07
N SER A 62 12.08 5.12 -19.54
CA SER A 62 10.62 5.27 -19.62
C SER A 62 9.98 5.69 -18.29
N ALA A 63 10.74 6.09 -17.29
CA ALA A 63 10.24 6.30 -15.94
C ALA A 63 9.07 7.30 -15.87
N VAL A 64 9.16 8.43 -16.55
CA VAL A 64 8.10 9.46 -16.57
C VAL A 64 6.86 8.94 -17.30
N LEU A 65 7.04 8.34 -18.48
CA LEU A 65 5.93 7.77 -19.26
C LEU A 65 5.31 6.58 -18.53
N GLY A 66 6.13 5.69 -17.97
CA GLY A 66 5.68 4.53 -17.21
C GLY A 66 4.85 4.94 -16.01
N GLN A 67 5.26 5.96 -15.24
CA GLN A 67 4.46 6.48 -14.13
C GLN A 67 3.10 7.01 -14.63
N SER A 68 3.09 7.83 -15.68
CA SER A 68 1.83 8.34 -16.25
C SER A 68 0.89 7.22 -16.72
N MET A 69 1.44 6.15 -17.27
CA MET A 69 0.66 4.99 -17.70
C MET A 69 0.08 4.21 -16.50
N THR A 70 0.87 4.00 -15.43
CA THR A 70 0.36 3.34 -14.22
C THR A 70 -0.72 4.17 -13.53
N ASP A 71 -0.59 5.50 -13.51
CA ASP A 71 -1.61 6.43 -13.01
C ASP A 71 -2.91 6.32 -13.82
N SER A 72 -2.79 6.13 -15.13
CA SER A 72 -3.96 5.97 -16.02
C SER A 72 -4.64 4.60 -15.87
N ALA A 73 -3.88 3.55 -15.55
CA ALA A 73 -4.37 2.18 -15.45
C ALA A 73 -4.90 1.81 -14.06
N THR A 74 -4.62 2.63 -13.03
CA THR A 74 -5.03 2.36 -11.65
C THR A 74 -6.00 3.45 -11.18
N ASP A 75 -7.11 3.07 -10.55
CA ASP A 75 -7.95 4.04 -9.87
C ASP A 75 -7.30 4.47 -8.55
N THR A 76 -7.51 5.73 -8.17
CA THR A 76 -6.98 6.28 -6.91
C THR A 76 -7.75 5.83 -5.67
N HIS A 77 -8.90 5.16 -5.85
CA HIS A 77 -9.69 4.60 -4.78
C HIS A 77 -9.48 3.10 -4.69
N ALA A 78 -9.48 2.59 -3.48
CA ALA A 78 -9.43 1.17 -3.15
C ALA A 78 -10.34 0.87 -1.96
N LEU A 79 -10.61 -0.40 -1.73
CA LEU A 79 -11.29 -0.87 -0.53
C LEU A 79 -10.34 -1.71 0.31
N VAL A 80 -10.37 -1.53 1.62
CA VAL A 80 -9.72 -2.40 2.60
C VAL A 80 -10.78 -2.99 3.50
N GLU A 81 -10.78 -4.31 3.62
CA GLU A 81 -11.71 -5.06 4.48
C GLU A 81 -10.89 -5.84 5.51
N VAL A 82 -11.21 -5.70 6.78
CA VAL A 82 -10.64 -6.51 7.86
C VAL A 82 -11.75 -7.33 8.50
N ASP A 83 -11.68 -8.66 8.36
CA ASP A 83 -12.71 -9.54 8.90
C ASP A 83 -12.60 -9.71 10.43
N ALA A 84 -13.57 -10.38 11.04
CA ALA A 84 -13.61 -10.61 12.48
C ALA A 84 -12.43 -11.46 13.02
N ASN A 85 -11.72 -12.17 12.15
CA ASN A 85 -10.53 -12.96 12.47
C ASN A 85 -9.23 -12.17 12.26
N GLY A 86 -9.32 -10.90 11.87
CA GLY A 86 -8.17 -10.06 11.57
C GLY A 86 -7.54 -10.31 10.19
N ASN A 87 -8.18 -11.07 9.30
CA ASN A 87 -7.68 -11.17 7.93
C ASN A 87 -7.98 -9.90 7.18
N THR A 88 -6.97 -9.36 6.50
CA THR A 88 -7.06 -8.14 5.70
C THR A 88 -7.13 -8.47 4.21
N TYR A 89 -8.00 -7.77 3.52
CA TYR A 89 -8.16 -7.86 2.07
C TYR A 89 -8.13 -6.47 1.47
N ALA A 90 -7.49 -6.34 0.32
CA ALA A 90 -7.48 -5.12 -0.48
C ALA A 90 -8.24 -5.37 -1.79
N THR A 91 -9.15 -4.48 -2.16
CA THR A 91 -9.76 -4.48 -3.49
C THR A 91 -9.22 -3.30 -4.27
N ILE A 92 -8.53 -3.60 -5.36
CA ILE A 92 -7.89 -2.65 -6.25
C ILE A 92 -8.72 -2.55 -7.51
N ARG A 93 -9.06 -1.31 -7.91
CA ARG A 93 -9.75 -1.03 -9.17
C ARG A 93 -8.73 -0.73 -10.25
N LEU A 94 -8.68 -1.57 -11.27
CA LEU A 94 -7.91 -1.32 -12.49
C LEU A 94 -8.82 -0.75 -13.57
N LYS A 95 -8.29 0.21 -14.33
CA LYS A 95 -8.91 0.85 -15.50
C LYS A 95 -8.35 0.26 -16.78
N LEU A 96 -8.95 0.60 -17.92
CA LEU A 96 -8.55 0.14 -19.24
C LEU A 96 -8.66 -1.38 -19.42
N SER A 97 -9.67 -1.97 -18.77
CA SER A 97 -9.89 -3.43 -18.74
C SER A 97 -10.06 -4.04 -20.12
N GLN A 98 -10.59 -3.27 -21.10
CA GLN A 98 -10.79 -3.72 -22.48
C GLN A 98 -9.48 -3.88 -23.27
N TYR A 99 -8.38 -3.27 -22.80
CA TYR A 99 -7.07 -3.27 -23.46
C TYR A 99 -6.03 -4.09 -22.69
N THR A 100 -6.44 -4.77 -21.63
CA THR A 100 -5.52 -5.47 -20.73
C THR A 100 -6.03 -6.86 -20.38
N SER A 101 -5.10 -7.79 -20.19
CA SER A 101 -5.40 -9.18 -19.84
C SER A 101 -4.34 -9.76 -18.91
N ASN A 102 -4.60 -10.95 -18.37
CA ASN A 102 -3.66 -11.72 -17.55
C ASN A 102 -3.13 -10.91 -16.34
N GLN A 103 -4.03 -10.26 -15.61
CA GLN A 103 -3.70 -9.53 -14.38
C GLN A 103 -3.24 -10.50 -13.30
N GLN A 104 -2.06 -10.24 -12.74
CA GLN A 104 -1.49 -11.02 -11.65
C GLN A 104 -1.04 -10.09 -10.52
N PHE A 105 -1.18 -10.56 -9.29
CA PHE A 105 -0.86 -9.81 -8.10
C PHE A 105 0.12 -10.57 -7.22
N TYR A 106 1.03 -9.82 -6.63
CA TYR A 106 2.02 -10.30 -5.68
C TYR A 106 2.11 -9.32 -4.53
N ILE A 107 2.49 -9.80 -3.35
CA ILE A 107 2.67 -8.97 -2.17
C ILE A 107 4.13 -8.94 -1.74
N ASP A 108 4.63 -7.76 -1.38
CA ASP A 108 5.89 -7.56 -0.69
C ASP A 108 5.60 -7.09 0.74
N THR A 109 5.73 -8.02 1.68
CA THR A 109 5.43 -7.77 3.10
C THR A 109 6.57 -7.09 3.84
N THR A 110 7.77 -7.15 3.30
CA THR A 110 8.99 -6.63 3.91
C THR A 110 9.45 -5.31 3.30
N GLY A 111 8.87 -4.95 2.15
CA GLY A 111 9.23 -3.73 1.43
C GLY A 111 10.64 -3.78 0.80
N ASN A 112 11.19 -4.97 0.60
CA ASN A 112 12.56 -5.16 0.09
C ASN A 112 12.62 -5.70 -1.35
N GLY A 113 11.46 -5.88 -2.01
CA GLY A 113 11.37 -6.44 -3.36
C GLY A 113 11.30 -7.98 -3.40
N SER A 114 10.90 -8.60 -2.30
CA SER A 114 10.65 -10.05 -2.25
C SER A 114 9.15 -10.32 -2.35
N TYR A 115 8.74 -11.00 -3.40
CA TYR A 115 7.32 -11.12 -3.76
C TYR A 115 6.76 -12.51 -3.53
N THR A 116 5.55 -12.56 -2.97
CA THR A 116 4.73 -13.78 -2.87
C THR A 116 3.50 -13.62 -3.75
N PRO A 117 3.21 -14.55 -4.68
CA PRO A 117 2.01 -14.50 -5.50
C PRO A 117 0.75 -14.66 -4.65
N VAL A 118 -0.30 -13.91 -5.00
CA VAL A 118 -1.62 -14.01 -4.37
C VAL A 118 -2.71 -14.14 -5.42
N SER A 119 -3.72 -14.95 -5.11
CA SER A 119 -4.90 -15.07 -5.99
C SER A 119 -5.80 -13.84 -5.82
N ALA A 120 -6.33 -13.36 -6.92
CA ALA A 120 -7.33 -12.31 -6.94
C ALA A 120 -8.72 -12.88 -7.26
N THR A 121 -9.73 -12.29 -6.64
CA THR A 121 -11.14 -12.52 -6.98
C THR A 121 -11.68 -11.27 -7.64
N ILE A 122 -12.30 -11.41 -8.82
CA ILE A 122 -13.02 -10.31 -9.45
C ILE A 122 -14.30 -10.05 -8.64
N MET A 123 -14.44 -8.84 -8.13
CA MET A 123 -15.59 -8.40 -7.34
C MET A 123 -16.62 -7.70 -8.20
N GLN A 124 -16.16 -6.95 -9.20
CA GLN A 124 -17.01 -6.18 -10.11
C GLN A 124 -16.29 -5.96 -11.43
N GLU A 125 -17.04 -6.03 -12.52
CA GLU A 125 -16.64 -5.57 -13.85
C GLU A 125 -17.62 -4.50 -14.30
N ASP A 126 -17.13 -3.31 -14.60
CA ASP A 126 -17.91 -2.20 -15.10
C ASP A 126 -17.46 -1.84 -16.52
N TYR A 127 -18.15 -2.40 -17.49
CA TYR A 127 -17.85 -2.19 -18.91
C TYR A 127 -18.15 -0.76 -19.39
N ALA A 128 -19.03 -0.03 -18.69
CA ALA A 128 -19.36 1.35 -19.05
C ALA A 128 -18.24 2.32 -18.67
N ASN A 129 -17.57 2.06 -17.55
CA ASN A 129 -16.44 2.83 -17.05
C ASN A 129 -15.08 2.19 -17.35
N ASP A 130 -15.06 1.03 -18.02
CA ASP A 130 -13.86 0.28 -18.40
C ASP A 130 -12.98 -0.05 -17.18
N THR A 131 -13.61 -0.58 -16.10
CA THR A 131 -12.93 -0.92 -14.85
C THR A 131 -13.23 -2.34 -14.40
N THR A 132 -12.28 -2.91 -13.65
CA THR A 132 -12.43 -4.19 -12.96
C THR A 132 -11.85 -4.11 -11.56
N ASP A 133 -12.59 -4.59 -10.57
CA ASP A 133 -12.22 -4.62 -9.16
C ASP A 133 -11.65 -5.99 -8.80
N TYR A 134 -10.40 -6.02 -8.34
CA TYR A 134 -9.68 -7.22 -7.95
C TYR A 134 -9.45 -7.26 -6.45
N ARG A 135 -10.05 -8.21 -5.76
CA ARG A 135 -9.87 -8.45 -4.32
C ARG A 135 -8.77 -9.47 -4.07
N ILE A 136 -7.79 -9.11 -3.27
CA ILE A 136 -6.65 -9.95 -2.87
C ILE A 136 -6.52 -10.00 -1.35
N LYS A 137 -6.01 -11.10 -0.81
CA LYS A 137 -5.65 -11.18 0.61
C LYS A 137 -4.26 -10.58 0.81
N VAL A 138 -4.15 -9.69 1.81
CA VAL A 138 -2.89 -9.03 2.19
C VAL A 138 -2.66 -9.21 3.70
N PRO A 139 -1.41 -9.24 4.18
CA PRO A 139 -1.11 -9.27 5.62
C PRO A 139 -1.58 -8.02 6.38
N SER A 140 -1.52 -6.86 5.72
CA SER A 140 -2.01 -5.58 6.24
C SER A 140 -2.22 -4.58 5.10
N GLU A 141 -2.87 -3.48 5.38
CA GLU A 141 -3.04 -2.34 4.47
C GLU A 141 -1.71 -1.68 4.07
N ASN A 142 -0.64 -1.91 4.83
CA ASN A 142 0.69 -1.35 4.54
C ASN A 142 1.52 -2.21 3.58
N THR A 143 0.95 -3.31 3.09
CA THR A 143 1.61 -4.22 2.14
C THR A 143 1.78 -3.54 0.79
N ILE A 144 2.98 -3.62 0.20
CA ILE A 144 3.20 -3.19 -1.18
C ILE A 144 2.65 -4.27 -2.11
N ILE A 145 1.77 -3.87 -3.02
CA ILE A 145 1.14 -4.75 -4.00
C ILE A 145 1.88 -4.57 -5.31
N ARG A 146 2.50 -5.63 -5.81
CA ARG A 146 3.11 -5.67 -7.15
C ARG A 146 2.08 -6.21 -8.12
N CYS A 147 1.84 -5.48 -9.19
CA CYS A 147 0.90 -5.81 -10.24
C CYS A 147 1.62 -6.13 -11.54
N THR A 148 1.11 -7.10 -12.30
CA THR A 148 1.50 -7.34 -13.68
C THR A 148 0.25 -7.55 -14.52
N MET A 149 0.28 -7.12 -15.77
CA MET A 149 -0.75 -7.40 -16.76
C MET A 149 -0.18 -7.36 -18.18
N TYR A 150 -0.83 -8.03 -19.11
CA TYR A 150 -0.54 -7.86 -20.52
C TYR A 150 -1.32 -6.66 -21.06
N VAL A 151 -0.65 -5.80 -21.81
CA VAL A 151 -1.25 -4.60 -22.42
C VAL A 151 -1.28 -4.81 -23.94
N GLU A 152 -2.49 -5.02 -24.48
CA GLU A 152 -2.71 -5.37 -25.88
C GLU A 152 -2.07 -4.37 -26.88
N PRO A 153 -2.27 -3.04 -26.72
CA PRO A 153 -1.65 -2.08 -27.64
C PRO A 153 -0.12 -2.05 -27.58
N MET A 154 0.47 -2.49 -26.45
CA MET A 154 1.92 -2.53 -26.26
C MET A 154 2.52 -3.88 -26.68
N GLY A 155 1.71 -4.93 -26.78
CA GLY A 155 2.15 -6.27 -27.12
C GLY A 155 3.08 -6.90 -26.06
N ARG A 156 3.00 -6.47 -24.79
CA ARG A 156 3.87 -6.94 -23.71
C ARG A 156 3.25 -6.87 -22.34
N ASN A 157 3.83 -7.61 -21.40
CA ASN A 157 3.53 -7.44 -20.00
C ASN A 157 4.15 -6.12 -19.46
N VAL A 158 3.45 -5.52 -18.51
CA VAL A 158 3.91 -4.36 -17.72
C VAL A 158 3.95 -4.73 -16.24
N VAL A 159 4.79 -4.01 -15.49
CA VAL A 159 4.98 -4.21 -14.04
C VAL A 159 4.92 -2.86 -13.35
N TRP A 160 4.13 -2.77 -12.26
CA TRP A 160 4.05 -1.60 -11.41
C TRP A 160 3.66 -2.00 -9.99
N TYR A 161 3.60 -1.03 -9.09
CA TYR A 161 3.30 -1.24 -7.68
C TYR A 161 2.18 -0.34 -7.21
N ILE A 162 1.48 -0.76 -6.15
CA ILE A 162 0.42 0.02 -5.52
C ILE A 162 0.66 0.01 -4.00
N THR A 163 0.56 1.18 -3.38
CA THR A 163 0.49 1.35 -1.94
C THR A 163 -0.87 1.90 -1.55
N LEU A 164 -1.33 1.56 -0.34
CA LEU A 164 -2.59 2.02 0.21
C LEU A 164 -2.34 2.98 1.37
N SER A 165 -3.21 3.98 1.51
CA SER A 165 -3.13 4.98 2.58
C SER A 165 -4.51 5.60 2.86
N ASN A 166 -4.59 6.49 3.87
CA ASN A 166 -5.78 7.30 4.14
C ASN A 166 -7.08 6.49 4.31
N LEU A 167 -7.04 5.45 5.13
CA LEU A 167 -8.22 4.63 5.39
C LEU A 167 -9.34 5.47 6.04
N GLN A 168 -10.53 5.38 5.46
CA GLN A 168 -11.74 6.03 5.96
C GLN A 168 -12.86 4.99 6.08
N SER A 169 -13.60 4.96 7.18
CA SER A 169 -14.71 4.03 7.34
C SER A 169 -15.75 4.18 6.24
N GLY A 170 -16.15 3.06 5.65
CA GLY A 170 -17.12 2.99 4.56
C GLY A 170 -16.60 2.20 3.37
N SER A 171 -17.51 1.89 2.44
CA SER A 171 -17.20 1.08 1.24
C SER A 171 -17.10 1.90 -0.05
N GLY A 172 -17.55 3.15 -0.04
CA GLY A 172 -17.70 3.90 -1.29
C GLY A 172 -18.65 3.18 -2.25
N ASP A 173 -18.22 3.04 -3.49
CA ASP A 173 -18.94 2.35 -4.56
C ASP A 173 -18.44 0.90 -4.79
N PHE A 174 -17.58 0.39 -3.90
CA PHE A 174 -17.07 -0.98 -3.97
C PHE A 174 -18.07 -2.01 -3.44
N ILE A 175 -18.09 -3.18 -4.06
CA ILE A 175 -18.77 -4.36 -3.54
C ILE A 175 -17.95 -4.94 -2.38
N THR A 176 -18.59 -5.12 -1.23
CA THR A 176 -17.97 -5.68 -0.03
C THR A 176 -18.18 -7.18 0.06
N SER A 177 -17.24 -7.88 0.66
CA SER A 177 -17.28 -9.34 0.88
C SER A 177 -17.48 -9.72 2.34
N ILE A 178 -17.21 -8.80 3.28
CA ILE A 178 -17.44 -9.01 4.70
C ILE A 178 -18.66 -8.20 5.18
N THR A 179 -19.28 -8.67 6.26
CA THR A 179 -20.35 -7.94 6.95
C THR A 179 -19.80 -7.40 8.27
N VAL A 180 -19.94 -6.12 8.49
CA VAL A 180 -19.64 -5.47 9.77
C VAL A 180 -20.96 -5.17 10.47
N ASN A 181 -21.21 -5.85 11.58
CA ASN A 181 -22.36 -5.54 12.42
C ASN A 181 -22.04 -4.29 13.24
N ASN A 182 -22.45 -3.14 12.75
CA ASN A 182 -22.45 -1.90 13.51
C ASN A 182 -23.61 -1.93 14.52
N THR A 183 -23.52 -2.78 15.54
CA THR A 183 -24.40 -2.64 16.71
C THR A 183 -23.81 -1.52 17.55
N PRO A 184 -24.50 -0.38 17.76
CA PRO A 184 -24.05 0.63 18.69
C PRO A 184 -23.89 -0.03 20.06
N VAL A 185 -22.72 0.03 20.64
CA VAL A 185 -22.54 -0.32 22.04
C VAL A 185 -23.34 0.74 22.82
N GLN A 186 -24.51 0.36 23.32
CA GLN A 186 -25.20 1.18 24.34
C GLN A 186 -24.33 1.10 25.59
N GLU A 187 -23.67 2.20 25.89
CA GLU A 187 -23.05 2.38 27.21
C GLU A 187 -24.16 2.32 28.28
N PRO A 188 -23.86 1.64 29.41
CA PRO A 188 -24.81 1.47 30.51
C PRO A 188 -25.10 2.76 31.26
#